data_e7ba2389d2045f59de4f6c6e3a343c6c
#
_entry.id   e7ba2389d2045f59de4f6c6e3a343c6c
#
_cell.length_a   1.000
_cell.length_b   1.000
_cell.length_c   1.000
_cell.angle_alpha   90.00
_cell.angle_beta   90.00
_cell.angle_gamma   90.00
#
_symmetry.space_group_name_H-M   'P 1'
#
loop_
_entity.id
_entity.type
_entity.pdbx_description
1 polymer ?
#
loop_
_entity_poly.entity_id
_entity_poly.type
_entity_poly.pdbx_seq_one_letter_code
_entity_poly.pdbx_strand_id
1 'polypeptide(L)'
;DLIILIGTNPRFEATILNSRIRKNYLKNKTEIISLGDVGDLTYPYQVVANNTDIIKDIIDNKHEISEKIKKSKYPSIILGQSVLKLKSAPYIFEEIKNYLLENNKISDDWNALNILSKNSSTVGSYDLNVLSQNSSFEILDKLENNSFEVLILFGQDNLKFEKKNEFIIYIGSHGDKGASIADVILPGAAYTEQDGYFTNLEGKLQKAYKASYPPGEAKEDWQIINELSSFIKRKNLYKDKNQLIDSLINYLNLNNKNEADFKVPEYNFKSEKIITEEIDYYHSNAIARASKTMSECKNIRMSLPKTGTDN
;
A
#
# COMPACT_ATOMS: atom_id res chain seq x y z
N ASP A 1 0.49 -21.05 -14.13
CA ASP A 1 -0.21 -21.37 -15.36
C ASP A 1 -1.40 -20.44 -15.63
N LEU A 2 -1.98 -19.79 -14.61
CA LEU A 2 -3.02 -18.79 -14.71
C LEU A 2 -2.69 -17.60 -13.79
N ILE A 3 -2.82 -16.37 -14.32
CA ILE A 3 -2.68 -15.13 -13.54
C ILE A 3 -3.94 -14.30 -13.74
N ILE A 4 -4.54 -13.86 -12.62
CA ILE A 4 -5.70 -12.97 -12.63
C ILE A 4 -5.32 -11.68 -11.94
N LEU A 5 -5.34 -10.57 -12.67
CA LEU A 5 -5.06 -9.23 -12.17
C LEU A 5 -6.38 -8.54 -11.85
N ILE A 6 -6.53 -8.02 -10.64
CA ILE A 6 -7.75 -7.33 -10.21
C ILE A 6 -7.40 -5.92 -9.77
N GLY A 7 -7.74 -4.93 -10.60
CA GLY A 7 -7.50 -3.51 -10.33
C GLY A 7 -6.04 -3.16 -10.06
N THR A 8 -5.12 -3.77 -10.80
CA THR A 8 -3.68 -3.50 -10.71
C THR A 8 -3.00 -3.52 -12.06
N ASN A 9 -2.05 -2.61 -12.27
CA ASN A 9 -1.14 -2.62 -13.40
C ASN A 9 0.29 -2.89 -12.89
N PRO A 10 0.74 -4.15 -12.91
CA PRO A 10 2.08 -4.49 -12.41
C PRO A 10 3.22 -3.86 -13.21
N ARG A 11 3.00 -3.40 -14.46
CA ARG A 11 4.02 -2.67 -15.22
C ARG A 11 4.43 -1.38 -14.51
N PHE A 12 3.46 -0.67 -13.94
CA PHE A 12 3.69 0.58 -13.24
C PHE A 12 3.83 0.41 -11.74
N GLU A 13 3.11 -0.53 -11.14
CA GLU A 13 3.08 -0.71 -9.68
C GLU A 13 4.23 -1.58 -9.17
N ALA A 14 4.69 -2.57 -9.97
CA ALA A 14 5.78 -3.49 -9.61
C ALA A 14 6.50 -3.99 -10.87
N THR A 15 7.34 -3.16 -11.46
CA THR A 15 7.98 -3.40 -12.76
C THR A 15 8.78 -4.71 -12.83
N ILE A 16 9.43 -5.11 -11.75
CA ILE A 16 10.17 -6.38 -11.67
C ILE A 16 9.21 -7.57 -11.69
N LEU A 17 8.08 -7.48 -10.97
CA LEU A 17 7.03 -8.50 -11.04
C LEU A 17 6.47 -8.60 -12.47
N ASN A 18 6.19 -7.46 -13.12
CA ASN A 18 5.74 -7.45 -14.51
C ASN A 18 6.72 -8.14 -15.45
N SER A 19 8.01 -7.91 -15.29
CA SER A 19 9.07 -8.58 -16.06
C SER A 19 9.08 -10.10 -15.82
N ARG A 20 8.85 -10.55 -14.60
CA ARG A 20 8.72 -11.98 -14.26
C ARG A 20 7.46 -12.60 -14.89
N ILE A 21 6.33 -11.90 -14.84
CA ILE A 21 5.08 -12.33 -15.51
C ILE A 21 5.32 -12.45 -17.02
N ARG A 22 5.91 -11.43 -17.64
CA ARG A 22 6.25 -11.45 -19.08
C ARG A 22 7.17 -12.63 -19.43
N LYS A 23 8.22 -12.85 -18.64
CA LYS A 23 9.13 -13.99 -18.85
C LYS A 23 8.39 -15.33 -18.75
N ASN A 24 7.50 -15.48 -17.79
CA ASN A 24 6.67 -16.68 -17.62
C ASN A 24 5.70 -16.85 -18.81
N TYR A 25 5.03 -15.79 -19.24
CA TYR A 25 4.17 -15.81 -20.41
C TYR A 25 4.93 -16.29 -21.67
N LEU A 26 6.11 -15.72 -21.93
CA LEU A 26 6.90 -16.07 -23.11
C LEU A 26 7.37 -17.53 -23.11
N LYS A 27 7.72 -18.07 -21.91
CA LYS A 27 8.23 -19.44 -21.74
C LYS A 27 7.09 -20.47 -21.71
N ASN A 28 6.07 -20.22 -20.91
CA ASN A 28 5.08 -21.21 -20.51
C ASN A 28 3.67 -20.95 -21.12
N LYS A 29 3.52 -19.83 -21.84
CA LYS A 29 2.21 -19.40 -22.37
C LYS A 29 1.13 -19.28 -21.28
N THR A 30 1.53 -18.81 -20.10
CA THR A 30 0.63 -18.57 -18.97
C THR A 30 -0.55 -17.72 -19.42
N GLU A 31 -1.74 -18.14 -19.09
CA GLU A 31 -2.95 -17.37 -19.35
C GLU A 31 -3.02 -16.19 -18.37
N ILE A 32 -3.30 -14.99 -18.90
CA ILE A 32 -3.36 -13.77 -18.11
C ILE A 32 -4.71 -13.10 -18.33
N ILE A 33 -5.46 -12.93 -17.26
CA ILE A 33 -6.80 -12.34 -17.25
C ILE A 33 -6.75 -11.08 -16.38
N SER A 34 -7.47 -10.04 -16.79
CA SER A 34 -7.65 -8.84 -15.99
C SER A 34 -9.12 -8.56 -15.72
N LEU A 35 -9.43 -8.24 -14.47
CA LEU A 35 -10.68 -7.60 -14.07
C LEU A 35 -10.39 -6.11 -13.88
N GLY A 36 -10.92 -5.32 -14.81
CA GLY A 36 -10.56 -3.94 -15.05
C GLY A 36 -9.56 -3.81 -16.20
N ASP A 37 -9.70 -2.74 -16.99
CA ASP A 37 -8.74 -2.38 -18.01
C ASP A 37 -7.51 -1.76 -17.34
N VAL A 38 -6.37 -2.38 -17.55
CA VAL A 38 -5.10 -1.98 -16.93
C VAL A 38 -4.12 -1.36 -17.93
N GLY A 39 -4.50 -1.24 -19.20
CA GLY A 39 -3.66 -0.68 -20.27
C GLY A 39 -2.53 -1.63 -20.71
N ASP A 40 -1.45 -1.07 -21.26
CA ASP A 40 -0.34 -1.86 -21.80
C ASP A 40 0.51 -2.51 -20.70
N LEU A 41 0.55 -3.85 -20.68
CA LEU A 41 1.38 -4.68 -19.79
C LEU A 41 2.66 -5.22 -20.45
N THR A 42 2.86 -4.93 -21.77
CA THR A 42 3.96 -5.48 -22.59
C THR A 42 3.81 -6.97 -22.95
N TYR A 43 2.66 -7.57 -22.67
CA TYR A 43 2.27 -8.93 -23.05
C TYR A 43 0.75 -9.00 -23.20
N PRO A 44 0.24 -9.95 -24.01
CA PRO A 44 -1.20 -10.12 -24.17
C PRO A 44 -1.88 -10.57 -22.89
N TYR A 45 -3.06 -10.07 -22.65
CA TYR A 45 -3.97 -10.47 -21.58
C TYR A 45 -5.42 -10.27 -22.02
N GLN A 46 -6.36 -10.92 -21.35
CA GLN A 46 -7.78 -10.81 -21.63
C GLN A 46 -8.46 -9.95 -20.57
N VAL A 47 -9.12 -8.87 -20.97
CA VAL A 47 -10.03 -8.12 -20.09
C VAL A 47 -11.38 -8.81 -20.15
N VAL A 48 -11.89 -9.22 -18.99
CA VAL A 48 -13.17 -9.95 -18.89
C VAL A 48 -14.30 -9.07 -18.43
N ALA A 49 -14.05 -8.23 -17.43
CA ALA A 49 -15.03 -7.29 -16.90
C ALA A 49 -14.33 -6.13 -16.21
N ASN A 50 -15.10 -5.08 -15.91
CA ASN A 50 -14.60 -3.90 -15.20
C ASN A 50 -15.43 -3.52 -13.96
N ASN A 51 -16.19 -4.46 -13.42
CA ASN A 51 -16.99 -4.29 -12.23
C ASN A 51 -16.82 -5.46 -11.25
N THR A 52 -17.23 -5.27 -10.01
CA THR A 52 -17.09 -6.27 -8.95
C THR A 52 -18.09 -7.43 -9.07
N ASP A 53 -19.15 -7.30 -9.88
CA ASP A 53 -20.17 -8.34 -10.06
C ASP A 53 -19.54 -9.64 -10.60
N ILE A 54 -18.56 -9.52 -11.49
CA ILE A 54 -17.84 -10.67 -12.04
C ILE A 54 -17.15 -11.50 -10.94
N ILE A 55 -16.68 -10.87 -9.87
CA ILE A 55 -16.03 -11.57 -8.75
C ILE A 55 -17.04 -12.47 -8.05
N LYS A 56 -18.26 -11.96 -7.85
CA LYS A 56 -19.35 -12.74 -7.28
C LYS A 56 -19.72 -13.93 -8.18
N ASP A 57 -19.82 -13.70 -9.50
CA ASP A 57 -20.12 -14.77 -10.45
C ASP A 57 -19.03 -15.85 -10.49
N ILE A 58 -17.76 -15.47 -10.31
CA ILE A 58 -16.64 -16.41 -10.21
C ILE A 58 -16.78 -17.26 -8.95
N ILE A 59 -17.02 -16.65 -7.80
CA ILE A 59 -17.17 -17.32 -6.51
C ILE A 59 -18.38 -18.26 -6.52
N ASP A 60 -19.50 -17.81 -7.08
CA ASP A 60 -20.73 -18.59 -7.22
C ASP A 60 -20.62 -19.71 -8.30
N ASN A 61 -19.48 -19.88 -8.93
CA ASN A 61 -19.25 -20.81 -10.04
C ASN A 61 -20.18 -20.60 -11.26
N LYS A 62 -20.57 -19.36 -11.52
CA LYS A 62 -21.40 -18.97 -12.67
C LYS A 62 -20.61 -18.50 -13.88
N HIS A 63 -19.29 -18.35 -13.73
CA HIS A 63 -18.42 -17.84 -14.78
C HIS A 63 -17.33 -18.84 -15.16
N GLU A 64 -16.91 -18.88 -16.44
CA GLU A 64 -15.88 -19.82 -16.94
C GLU A 64 -14.53 -19.75 -16.21
N ILE A 65 -14.18 -18.57 -15.66
CA ILE A 65 -12.95 -18.35 -14.89
C ILE A 65 -12.92 -19.26 -13.65
N SER A 66 -14.07 -19.60 -13.07
CA SER A 66 -14.16 -20.53 -11.94
C SER A 66 -13.55 -21.89 -12.29
N GLU A 67 -13.89 -22.41 -13.46
CA GLU A 67 -13.34 -23.68 -13.94
C GLU A 67 -11.86 -23.58 -14.29
N LYS A 68 -11.42 -22.44 -14.82
CA LYS A 68 -9.99 -22.17 -15.09
C LYS A 68 -9.17 -22.17 -13.78
N ILE A 69 -9.68 -21.53 -12.72
CA ILE A 69 -9.03 -21.54 -11.39
C ILE A 69 -8.93 -22.96 -10.85
N LYS A 70 -10.04 -23.73 -10.90
CA LYS A 70 -10.07 -25.11 -10.40
C LYS A 70 -9.09 -26.02 -11.13
N LYS A 71 -9.02 -25.93 -12.46
CA LYS A 71 -8.14 -26.75 -13.29
C LYS A 71 -6.67 -26.32 -13.23
N SER A 72 -6.39 -25.06 -12.94
CA SER A 72 -5.03 -24.54 -12.83
C SER A 72 -4.29 -25.21 -11.67
N LYS A 73 -3.04 -25.59 -11.90
CA LYS A 73 -2.18 -26.19 -10.86
C LYS A 73 -1.63 -25.10 -9.92
N TYR A 74 -1.24 -23.98 -10.48
CA TYR A 74 -0.62 -22.87 -9.77
C TYR A 74 -1.25 -21.54 -10.20
N PRO A 75 -2.53 -21.29 -9.87
CA PRO A 75 -3.15 -20.00 -10.15
C PRO A 75 -2.57 -18.91 -9.27
N SER A 76 -2.54 -17.68 -9.75
CA SER A 76 -2.16 -16.50 -8.96
C SER A 76 -3.19 -15.41 -9.17
N ILE A 77 -3.88 -15.01 -8.13
CA ILE A 77 -4.81 -13.89 -8.12
C ILE A 77 -4.10 -12.73 -7.42
N ILE A 78 -3.97 -11.61 -8.10
CA ILE A 78 -3.26 -10.43 -7.62
C ILE A 78 -4.26 -9.29 -7.45
N LEU A 79 -4.55 -8.96 -6.19
CA LEU A 79 -5.39 -7.84 -5.82
C LEU A 79 -4.55 -6.56 -5.73
N GLY A 80 -4.88 -5.57 -6.54
CA GLY A 80 -4.27 -4.25 -6.47
C GLY A 80 -4.84 -3.40 -5.34
N GLN A 81 -4.07 -2.43 -4.89
CA GLN A 81 -4.51 -1.48 -3.86
C GLN A 81 -5.76 -0.70 -4.29
N SER A 82 -5.99 -0.51 -5.59
CA SER A 82 -7.19 0.15 -6.11
C SER A 82 -8.48 -0.59 -5.72
N VAL A 83 -8.44 -1.92 -5.73
CA VAL A 83 -9.59 -2.75 -5.31
C VAL A 83 -9.79 -2.72 -3.80
N LEU A 84 -8.69 -2.65 -3.05
CA LEU A 84 -8.75 -2.59 -1.58
C LEU A 84 -9.31 -1.26 -1.04
N LYS A 85 -9.49 -0.26 -1.91
CA LYS A 85 -10.15 1.02 -1.58
C LYS A 85 -11.66 1.01 -1.85
N LEU A 86 -12.19 -0.04 -2.48
CA LEU A 86 -13.62 -0.17 -2.74
C LEU A 86 -14.38 -0.47 -1.45
N LYS A 87 -15.65 -0.08 -1.39
CA LYS A 87 -16.52 -0.42 -0.25
C LYS A 87 -16.72 -1.93 -0.13
N SER A 88 -16.65 -2.66 -1.25
CA SER A 88 -16.69 -4.13 -1.32
C SER A 88 -15.36 -4.81 -1.00
N ALA A 89 -14.29 -4.08 -0.69
CA ALA A 89 -12.96 -4.66 -0.49
C ALA A 89 -12.93 -5.81 0.55
N PRO A 90 -13.55 -5.69 1.73
CA PRO A 90 -13.60 -6.80 2.70
C PRO A 90 -14.30 -8.04 2.13
N TYR A 91 -15.43 -7.85 1.43
CA TYR A 91 -16.14 -8.92 0.74
C TYR A 91 -15.23 -9.60 -0.30
N ILE A 92 -14.62 -8.82 -1.17
CA ILE A 92 -13.77 -9.33 -2.26
C ILE A 92 -12.62 -10.15 -1.68
N PHE A 93 -11.96 -9.65 -0.65
CA PHE A 93 -10.81 -10.32 -0.04
C PHE A 93 -11.22 -11.66 0.60
N GLU A 94 -12.22 -11.64 1.49
CA GLU A 94 -12.62 -12.83 2.24
C GLU A 94 -13.26 -13.89 1.34
N GLU A 95 -14.12 -13.51 0.43
CA GLU A 95 -14.79 -14.46 -0.46
C GLU A 95 -13.82 -15.10 -1.46
N ILE A 96 -12.87 -14.32 -2.03
CA ILE A 96 -11.81 -14.89 -2.87
C ILE A 96 -10.93 -15.84 -2.04
N LYS A 97 -10.56 -15.47 -0.83
CA LYS A 97 -9.76 -16.30 0.07
C LYS A 97 -10.45 -17.62 0.36
N ASN A 98 -11.73 -17.56 0.77
CA ASN A 98 -12.54 -18.74 1.07
C ASN A 98 -12.68 -19.64 -0.16
N TYR A 99 -13.01 -19.06 -1.31
CA TYR A 99 -13.11 -19.78 -2.58
C TYR A 99 -11.80 -20.51 -2.94
N LEU A 100 -10.66 -19.87 -2.73
CA LEU A 100 -9.36 -20.49 -3.01
C LEU A 100 -9.00 -21.58 -2.00
N LEU A 101 -9.37 -21.44 -0.73
CA LEU A 101 -9.20 -22.46 0.29
C LEU A 101 -10.05 -23.69 -0.02
N GLU A 102 -11.33 -23.53 -0.35
CA GLU A 102 -12.25 -24.61 -0.71
C GLU A 102 -11.79 -25.40 -1.94
N ASN A 103 -11.11 -24.73 -2.87
CA ASN A 103 -10.58 -25.35 -4.09
C ASN A 103 -9.11 -25.81 -3.97
N ASN A 104 -8.53 -25.84 -2.76
CA ASN A 104 -7.15 -26.24 -2.47
C ASN A 104 -6.11 -25.43 -3.27
N LYS A 105 -6.33 -24.12 -3.44
CA LYS A 105 -5.41 -23.18 -4.11
C LYS A 105 -4.57 -22.34 -3.12
N ILE A 106 -4.81 -22.53 -1.83
CA ILE A 106 -3.97 -22.02 -0.73
C ILE A 106 -3.56 -23.22 0.12
N SER A 107 -2.26 -23.43 0.26
CA SER A 107 -1.62 -24.51 1.03
C SER A 107 -0.26 -24.03 1.53
N ASP A 108 0.44 -24.86 2.30
CA ASP A 108 1.80 -24.56 2.77
C ASP A 108 2.79 -24.34 1.63
N ASP A 109 2.58 -25.04 0.49
CA ASP A 109 3.48 -24.97 -0.67
C ASP A 109 3.10 -23.88 -1.68
N TRP A 110 1.86 -23.41 -1.68
CA TRP A 110 1.35 -22.47 -2.67
C TRP A 110 0.26 -21.57 -2.12
N ASN A 111 0.43 -20.28 -2.26
CA ASN A 111 -0.62 -19.29 -1.98
C ASN A 111 -1.04 -18.58 -3.26
N ALA A 112 -2.26 -18.85 -3.71
CA ALA A 112 -2.81 -18.22 -4.91
C ALA A 112 -3.27 -16.77 -4.68
N LEU A 113 -3.54 -16.34 -3.45
CA LEU A 113 -3.99 -14.99 -3.14
C LEU A 113 -2.81 -14.08 -2.83
N ASN A 114 -2.67 -13.01 -3.61
CA ASN A 114 -1.58 -12.05 -3.47
C ASN A 114 -2.13 -10.62 -3.45
N ILE A 115 -1.54 -9.77 -2.62
CA ILE A 115 -1.86 -8.34 -2.56
C ILE A 115 -0.67 -7.56 -3.11
N LEU A 116 -0.93 -6.66 -4.05
CA LEU A 116 0.08 -5.76 -4.57
C LEU A 116 -0.06 -4.38 -3.96
N SER A 117 0.77 -4.09 -2.96
CA SER A 117 0.82 -2.80 -2.29
C SER A 117 1.65 -1.79 -3.08
N LYS A 118 1.20 -0.54 -3.16
CA LYS A 118 1.89 0.54 -3.86
C LYS A 118 3.03 1.17 -3.07
N ASN A 119 2.88 1.24 -1.75
CA ASN A 119 3.81 1.95 -0.88
C ASN A 119 4.80 0.99 -0.22
N SER A 120 6.07 1.38 -0.16
CA SER A 120 7.17 0.57 0.38
C SER A 120 7.03 0.22 1.87
N SER A 121 6.26 0.99 2.63
CA SER A 121 6.08 0.76 4.08
C SER A 121 4.81 -0.02 4.42
N THR A 122 3.95 -0.33 3.45
CA THR A 122 2.65 -0.95 3.73
C THR A 122 2.79 -2.33 4.36
N VAL A 123 3.63 -3.20 3.79
CA VAL A 123 3.85 -4.55 4.33
C VAL A 123 4.43 -4.49 5.75
N GLY A 124 5.45 -3.64 5.96
CA GLY A 124 6.04 -3.44 7.30
C GLY A 124 5.04 -2.87 8.30
N SER A 125 4.07 -2.06 7.88
CA SER A 125 3.00 -1.56 8.75
C SER A 125 2.06 -2.69 9.20
N TYR A 126 1.77 -3.64 8.34
CA TYR A 126 1.04 -4.87 8.71
C TYR A 126 1.84 -5.72 9.69
N ASP A 127 3.13 -5.96 9.43
CA ASP A 127 4.01 -6.74 10.30
C ASP A 127 4.11 -6.14 11.71
N LEU A 128 4.08 -4.81 11.81
CA LEU A 128 4.14 -4.08 13.07
C LEU A 128 2.77 -3.88 13.73
N ASN A 129 1.71 -4.34 13.09
CA ASN A 129 0.32 -4.12 13.54
C ASN A 129 0.02 -2.61 13.79
N VAL A 130 0.63 -1.73 12.99
CA VAL A 130 0.42 -0.27 13.02
C VAL A 130 -0.83 0.05 12.20
N LEU A 131 -1.91 -0.63 12.51
CA LEU A 131 -3.18 -0.44 11.84
C LEU A 131 -4.20 0.06 12.84
N SER A 132 -5.02 0.99 12.40
CA SER A 132 -6.19 1.37 13.19
C SER A 132 -7.16 0.19 13.29
N GLN A 133 -7.75 0.00 14.46
CA GLN A 133 -8.88 -0.90 14.63
C GLN A 133 -10.13 -0.40 13.86
N ASN A 134 -10.10 0.86 13.46
CA ASN A 134 -11.14 1.48 12.65
C ASN A 134 -10.78 1.38 11.15
N SER A 135 -11.77 1.25 10.31
CA SER A 135 -11.57 1.31 8.86
C SER A 135 -11.03 2.68 8.41
N SER A 136 -10.37 2.73 7.26
CA SER A 136 -9.92 4.02 6.70
C SER A 136 -11.08 5.00 6.49
N PHE A 137 -12.28 4.49 6.17
CA PHE A 137 -13.48 5.30 6.01
C PHE A 137 -13.92 5.93 7.34
N GLU A 138 -13.91 5.17 8.44
CA GLU A 138 -14.24 5.70 9.77
C GLU A 138 -13.25 6.76 10.24
N ILE A 139 -11.96 6.62 9.91
CA ILE A 139 -10.95 7.64 10.24
C ILE A 139 -11.23 8.93 9.46
N LEU A 140 -11.54 8.83 8.17
CA LEU A 140 -11.89 9.98 7.34
C LEU A 140 -13.17 10.65 7.83
N ASP A 141 -14.22 9.87 8.15
CA ASP A 141 -15.46 10.40 8.72
C ASP A 141 -15.21 11.12 10.05
N LYS A 142 -14.32 10.58 10.90
CA LYS A 142 -13.94 11.24 12.16
C LYS A 142 -13.18 12.54 11.94
N LEU A 143 -12.31 12.59 10.91
CA LEU A 143 -11.64 13.83 10.51
C LEU A 143 -12.64 14.86 10.00
N GLU A 144 -13.56 14.46 9.13
CA GLU A 144 -14.61 15.34 8.59
C GLU A 144 -15.58 15.86 9.68
N ASN A 145 -15.85 15.04 10.70
CA ASN A 145 -16.75 15.38 11.80
C ASN A 145 -16.05 16.04 13.00
N ASN A 146 -14.78 16.43 12.87
CA ASN A 146 -14.00 17.08 13.92
C ASN A 146 -13.99 16.30 15.25
N SER A 147 -13.77 15.00 15.19
CA SER A 147 -13.78 14.10 16.35
C SER A 147 -12.43 13.98 17.06
N PHE A 148 -11.42 14.74 16.63
CA PHE A 148 -10.09 14.74 17.23
C PHE A 148 -9.79 16.08 17.89
N GLU A 149 -9.29 16.06 19.12
CA GLU A 149 -8.74 17.24 19.81
C GLU A 149 -7.31 17.53 19.37
N VAL A 150 -6.51 16.46 19.18
CA VAL A 150 -5.11 16.53 18.74
C VAL A 150 -4.90 15.57 17.58
N LEU A 151 -4.28 16.06 16.52
CA LEU A 151 -3.94 15.28 15.34
C LEU A 151 -2.43 15.36 15.10
N ILE A 152 -1.76 14.21 15.03
CA ILE A 152 -0.34 14.14 14.70
C ILE A 152 -0.20 13.62 13.27
N LEU A 153 0.26 14.46 12.37
CA LEU A 153 0.58 14.12 10.99
C LEU A 153 2.05 13.70 10.89
N PHE A 154 2.28 12.40 10.96
CA PHE A 154 3.62 11.82 10.95
C PHE A 154 4.02 11.45 9.52
N GLY A 155 4.81 12.29 8.88
CA GLY A 155 5.18 12.18 7.48
C GLY A 155 3.99 12.25 6.50
N GLN A 156 2.81 12.59 6.99
CA GLN A 156 1.58 12.64 6.21
C GLN A 156 1.30 14.07 5.73
N ASP A 157 1.87 14.41 4.60
CA ASP A 157 1.83 15.74 3.99
C ASP A 157 0.81 15.87 2.85
N ASN A 158 0.20 14.76 2.42
CA ASN A 158 -0.70 14.73 1.25
C ASN A 158 -2.18 14.49 1.63
N LEU A 159 -2.52 14.55 2.91
CA LEU A 159 -3.89 14.36 3.37
C LEU A 159 -4.75 15.57 2.99
N LYS A 160 -5.91 15.29 2.37
CA LYS A 160 -6.88 16.32 1.99
C LYS A 160 -7.99 16.33 3.03
N PHE A 161 -7.97 17.29 3.94
CA PHE A 161 -9.07 17.62 4.83
C PHE A 161 -8.99 19.10 5.21
N GLU A 162 -10.09 19.67 5.67
CA GLU A 162 -10.14 21.05 6.15
C GLU A 162 -9.92 21.04 7.67
N LYS A 163 -8.91 21.78 8.12
CA LYS A 163 -8.66 22.02 9.54
C LYS A 163 -9.87 22.75 10.15
N LYS A 164 -10.31 22.28 11.30
CA LYS A 164 -11.39 22.91 12.09
C LYS A 164 -10.83 23.36 13.44
N ASN A 165 -11.09 22.60 14.52
CA ASN A 165 -10.73 22.96 15.88
C ASN A 165 -9.59 22.10 16.47
N GLU A 166 -9.17 21.06 15.76
CA GLU A 166 -8.08 20.17 16.19
C GLU A 166 -6.74 20.91 16.27
N PHE A 167 -5.95 20.58 17.29
CA PHE A 167 -4.57 20.99 17.39
C PHE A 167 -3.68 20.05 16.56
N ILE A 168 -3.02 20.57 15.51
CA ILE A 168 -2.28 19.77 14.56
C ILE A 168 -0.79 19.90 14.79
N ILE A 169 -0.12 18.75 14.99
CA ILE A 169 1.33 18.61 15.02
C ILE A 169 1.78 17.93 13.74
N TYR A 170 2.62 18.58 12.96
CA TYR A 170 3.23 17.98 11.78
C TYR A 170 4.67 17.58 12.07
N ILE A 171 5.04 16.33 11.75
CA ILE A 171 6.40 15.80 11.82
C ILE A 171 6.79 15.38 10.40
N GLY A 172 7.78 16.05 9.82
CA GLY A 172 8.22 15.75 8.46
C GLY A 172 9.38 16.61 7.98
N SER A 173 9.92 16.27 6.82
CA SER A 173 11.15 16.88 6.27
C SER A 173 10.87 18.00 5.29
N HIS A 174 9.69 18.07 4.68
CA HIS A 174 9.34 19.06 3.64
C HIS A 174 7.97 19.65 3.92
N GLY A 175 7.84 20.96 3.67
CA GLY A 175 6.57 21.65 3.76
C GLY A 175 5.67 21.25 2.58
N ASP A 176 4.46 20.79 2.89
CA ASP A 176 3.37 20.56 1.95
C ASP A 176 2.05 20.84 2.70
N LYS A 177 0.95 20.28 2.28
CA LYS A 177 -0.38 20.53 2.85
C LYS A 177 -0.45 20.30 4.35
N GLY A 178 0.17 19.23 4.84
CA GLY A 178 0.22 18.93 6.28
C GLY A 178 0.91 20.04 7.08
N ALA A 179 2.05 20.51 6.60
CA ALA A 179 2.77 21.62 7.25
C ALA A 179 1.99 22.95 7.21
N SER A 180 1.24 23.22 6.12
CA SER A 180 0.52 24.48 5.95
C SER A 180 -0.65 24.66 6.92
N ILE A 181 -1.20 23.56 7.46
CA ILE A 181 -2.33 23.58 8.40
C ILE A 181 -1.90 23.28 9.84
N ALA A 182 -0.63 22.95 10.08
CA ALA A 182 -0.13 22.60 11.40
C ALA A 182 -0.02 23.81 12.34
N ASP A 183 -0.34 23.58 13.62
CA ASP A 183 -0.08 24.55 14.71
C ASP A 183 1.36 24.47 15.18
N VAL A 184 1.96 23.27 15.13
CA VAL A 184 3.35 22.99 15.48
C VAL A 184 4.00 22.13 14.42
N ILE A 185 5.21 22.49 14.00
CA ILE A 185 6.06 21.71 13.10
C ILE A 185 7.28 21.24 13.85
N LEU A 186 7.49 19.92 13.89
CA LEU A 186 8.69 19.28 14.40
C LEU A 186 9.53 18.80 13.19
N PRO A 187 10.70 19.36 12.93
CA PRO A 187 11.47 19.04 11.74
C PRO A 187 12.03 17.60 11.81
N GLY A 188 11.50 16.73 10.96
CA GLY A 188 11.93 15.34 10.81
C GLY A 188 12.97 15.17 9.69
N ALA A 189 13.72 14.08 9.75
CA ALA A 189 14.66 13.70 8.71
C ALA A 189 13.94 13.20 7.45
N ALA A 190 14.50 13.49 6.27
CA ALA A 190 14.08 12.84 5.04
C ALA A 190 14.45 11.34 5.06
N TYR A 191 13.79 10.52 4.24
CA TYR A 191 14.08 9.08 4.17
C TYR A 191 15.53 8.77 3.74
N THR A 192 16.20 9.72 3.09
CA THR A 192 17.62 9.64 2.73
C THR A 192 18.59 10.05 3.85
N GLU A 193 18.06 10.61 4.93
CA GLU A 193 18.83 11.18 6.05
C GLU A 193 18.69 10.33 7.34
N GLN A 194 17.96 9.23 7.27
CA GLN A 194 17.81 8.28 8.37
C GLN A 194 17.88 6.84 7.90
N ASP A 195 18.41 5.96 8.74
CA ASP A 195 18.32 4.52 8.50
C ASP A 195 16.90 4.04 8.77
N GLY A 196 16.41 3.13 7.95
CA GLY A 196 15.10 2.53 8.12
C GLY A 196 15.08 1.04 7.80
N TYR A 197 14.00 0.38 8.17
CA TYR A 197 13.71 -1.00 7.79
C TYR A 197 12.43 -1.04 6.98
N PHE A 198 12.44 -1.82 5.91
CA PHE A 198 11.31 -1.98 5.01
C PHE A 198 11.07 -3.46 4.78
N THR A 199 9.83 -3.88 4.81
CA THR A 199 9.44 -5.22 4.38
C THR A 199 8.99 -5.14 2.93
N ASN A 200 9.61 -5.93 2.04
CA ASN A 200 9.25 -5.97 0.63
C ASN A 200 7.97 -6.79 0.40
N LEU A 201 7.50 -6.85 -0.86
CA LEU A 201 6.28 -7.60 -1.22
C LEU A 201 6.39 -9.13 -1.00
N GLU A 202 7.60 -9.66 -0.84
CA GLU A 202 7.86 -11.07 -0.51
C GLU A 202 7.93 -11.31 1.01
N GLY A 203 7.64 -10.29 1.85
CA GLY A 203 7.74 -10.38 3.30
C GLY A 203 9.19 -10.31 3.84
N LYS A 204 10.17 -9.95 3.00
CA LYS A 204 11.57 -9.88 3.42
C LYS A 204 11.90 -8.53 4.04
N LEU A 205 12.34 -8.54 5.30
CA LEU A 205 12.86 -7.35 5.97
C LEU A 205 14.21 -6.92 5.37
N GLN A 206 14.32 -5.67 4.98
CA GLN A 206 15.50 -5.07 4.37
C GLN A 206 15.86 -3.78 5.05
N LYS A 207 17.15 -3.55 5.29
CA LYS A 207 17.66 -2.30 5.86
C LYS A 207 17.98 -1.31 4.73
N ALA A 208 17.47 -0.09 4.85
CA ALA A 208 17.89 1.05 4.07
C ALA A 208 18.84 1.91 4.90
N TYR A 209 20.00 2.24 4.33
CA TYR A 209 21.00 3.07 4.99
C TYR A 209 20.82 4.52 4.59
N LYS A 210 21.03 5.42 5.54
CA LYS A 210 21.05 6.85 5.24
C LYS A 210 22.21 7.21 4.30
N ALA A 211 21.93 8.12 3.38
CA ALA A 211 22.91 8.66 2.46
C ALA A 211 23.49 10.01 2.90
N SER A 212 22.78 10.69 3.81
CA SER A 212 23.15 12.02 4.33
C SER A 212 22.70 12.16 5.78
N TYR A 213 22.90 13.34 6.33
CA TYR A 213 22.48 13.69 7.69
C TYR A 213 21.36 14.73 7.65
N PRO A 214 20.44 14.73 8.63
CA PRO A 214 19.42 15.77 8.74
C PRO A 214 20.05 17.16 8.85
N PRO A 215 19.55 18.16 8.14
CA PRO A 215 20.08 19.53 8.20
C PRO A 215 19.55 20.29 9.43
N GLY A 216 20.36 21.20 9.97
CA GLY A 216 19.97 22.13 11.03
C GLY A 216 19.45 21.43 12.29
N GLU A 217 18.23 21.76 12.70
CA GLU A 217 17.55 21.20 13.88
C GLU A 217 16.78 19.91 13.60
N ALA A 218 16.76 19.43 12.34
CA ALA A 218 16.03 18.24 11.98
C ALA A 218 16.63 16.98 12.64
N LYS A 219 15.77 16.08 13.08
CA LYS A 219 16.13 14.83 13.79
C LYS A 219 15.55 13.62 13.09
N GLU A 220 16.19 12.46 13.29
CA GLU A 220 15.58 11.21 12.89
C GLU A 220 14.24 11.01 13.63
N ASP A 221 13.23 10.48 12.94
CA ASP A 221 11.85 10.39 13.45
C ASP A 221 11.73 9.73 14.81
N TRP A 222 12.50 8.66 15.06
CA TRP A 222 12.52 7.97 16.35
C TRP A 222 13.02 8.86 17.50
N GLN A 223 13.94 9.79 17.24
CA GLN A 223 14.46 10.72 18.23
C GLN A 223 13.39 11.72 18.64
N ILE A 224 12.63 12.24 17.68
CA ILE A 224 11.51 13.15 17.94
C ILE A 224 10.48 12.47 18.86
N ILE A 225 10.09 11.23 18.53
CA ILE A 225 9.13 10.47 19.35
C ILE A 225 9.69 10.16 20.75
N ASN A 226 10.97 9.82 20.82
CA ASN A 226 11.63 9.52 22.10
C ASN A 226 11.71 10.76 23.01
N GLU A 227 12.06 11.91 22.45
CA GLU A 227 12.06 13.18 23.16
C GLU A 227 10.65 13.61 23.58
N LEU A 228 9.66 13.50 22.70
CA LEU A 228 8.26 13.78 23.02
C LEU A 228 7.79 12.91 24.21
N SER A 229 8.13 11.61 24.20
CA SER A 229 7.82 10.72 25.32
C SER A 229 8.52 11.15 26.62
N SER A 230 9.76 11.64 26.53
CA SER A 230 10.48 12.16 27.70
C SER A 230 9.77 13.36 28.32
N PHE A 231 9.24 14.27 27.51
CA PHE A 231 8.47 15.43 28.00
C PHE A 231 7.12 15.02 28.60
N ILE A 232 6.37 14.13 27.96
CA ILE A 232 5.02 13.74 28.38
C ILE A 232 5.07 12.79 29.57
N LYS A 233 5.87 11.73 29.48
CA LYS A 233 5.93 10.64 30.47
C LYS A 233 7.15 10.73 31.39
N ARG A 234 8.02 11.73 31.20
CA ARG A 234 9.31 11.89 31.87
C ARG A 234 10.23 10.66 31.77
N LYS A 235 10.09 9.90 30.68
CA LYS A 235 10.85 8.68 30.40
C LYS A 235 11.12 8.52 28.93
N ASN A 236 12.38 8.25 28.57
CA ASN A 236 12.73 7.82 27.22
C ASN A 236 12.16 6.44 26.92
N LEU A 237 11.65 6.23 25.73
CA LEU A 237 11.19 4.91 25.24
C LEU A 237 12.40 3.99 25.00
N TYR A 238 13.44 4.53 24.36
CA TYR A 238 14.66 3.82 24.04
C TYR A 238 15.87 4.64 24.43
N LYS A 239 16.91 3.96 24.91
CA LYS A 239 18.18 4.57 25.28
C LYS A 239 18.95 5.05 24.04
N ASP A 240 18.93 4.22 23.01
CA ASP A 240 19.63 4.46 21.75
C ASP A 240 18.95 3.70 20.59
N LYS A 241 19.44 3.91 19.36
CA LYS A 241 18.91 3.31 18.17
C LYS A 241 19.07 1.77 18.13
N ASN A 242 20.11 1.23 18.78
CA ASN A 242 20.31 -0.23 18.81
C ASN A 242 19.21 -0.88 19.65
N GLN A 243 18.88 -0.31 20.79
CA GLN A 243 17.77 -0.81 21.61
C GLN A 243 16.43 -0.75 20.89
N LEU A 244 16.16 0.29 20.08
CA LEU A 244 14.99 0.35 19.23
C LEU A 244 14.98 -0.79 18.18
N ILE A 245 16.13 -1.02 17.52
CA ILE A 245 16.27 -2.08 16.52
C ILE A 245 16.08 -3.46 17.15
N ASP A 246 16.70 -3.72 18.30
CA ASP A 246 16.53 -4.99 19.02
C ASP A 246 15.07 -5.21 19.40
N SER A 247 14.37 -4.17 19.83
CA SER A 247 12.94 -4.24 20.15
C SER A 247 12.11 -4.54 18.89
N LEU A 248 12.43 -3.92 17.75
CA LEU A 248 11.79 -4.19 16.47
C LEU A 248 11.96 -5.66 16.06
N ILE A 249 13.19 -6.16 16.07
CA ILE A 249 13.48 -7.54 15.66
C ILE A 249 12.79 -8.54 16.59
N ASN A 250 12.82 -8.29 17.90
CA ASN A 250 12.13 -9.14 18.86
C ASN A 250 10.61 -9.14 18.65
N TYR A 251 10.02 -7.98 18.39
CA TYR A 251 8.59 -7.87 18.10
C TYR A 251 8.19 -8.67 16.84
N LEU A 252 8.94 -8.52 15.75
CA LEU A 252 8.69 -9.25 14.50
C LEU A 252 8.84 -10.77 14.69
N ASN A 253 9.87 -11.22 15.42
CA ASN A 253 10.08 -12.65 15.70
C ASN A 253 8.98 -13.27 16.56
N LEU A 254 8.40 -12.52 17.48
CA LEU A 254 7.30 -12.98 18.34
C LEU A 254 5.98 -13.03 17.55
N ASN A 255 5.71 -12.05 16.68
CA ASN A 255 4.44 -11.93 15.97
C ASN A 255 4.37 -12.80 14.70
N ASN A 256 5.50 -13.12 14.07
CA ASN A 256 5.54 -14.07 12.95
C ASN A 256 5.06 -15.49 13.31
N LYS A 257 4.80 -15.77 14.59
CA LYS A 257 4.27 -17.05 15.08
C LYS A 257 2.77 -17.00 15.41
N ASN A 258 2.19 -15.85 15.47
CA ASN A 258 0.77 -15.67 15.78
C ASN A 258 0.05 -15.28 14.49
N GLU A 259 -0.84 -16.13 14.01
CA GLU A 259 -1.87 -15.72 13.07
C GLU A 259 -2.61 -14.56 13.73
N ALA A 260 -2.52 -13.39 13.14
CA ALA A 260 -3.27 -12.25 13.65
C ALA A 260 -4.76 -12.56 13.48
N ASP A 261 -5.49 -12.67 14.58
CA ASP A 261 -6.94 -12.75 14.59
C ASP A 261 -7.52 -11.43 14.10
N PHE A 262 -7.47 -11.21 12.79
CA PHE A 262 -8.17 -10.10 12.17
C PHE A 262 -9.65 -10.44 12.10
N LYS A 263 -10.44 -9.79 12.94
CA LYS A 263 -11.88 -9.76 12.75
C LYS A 263 -12.16 -8.92 11.51
N VAL A 264 -12.48 -9.60 10.41
CA VAL A 264 -13.00 -8.90 9.24
C VAL A 264 -14.33 -8.25 9.64
N PRO A 265 -14.52 -6.95 9.44
CA PRO A 265 -15.77 -6.30 9.74
C PRO A 265 -16.91 -6.93 8.91
N GLU A 266 -18.14 -6.86 9.39
CA GLU A 266 -19.30 -7.25 8.59
C GLU A 266 -19.23 -6.56 7.23
N TYR A 267 -19.30 -7.34 6.17
CA TYR A 267 -19.13 -6.85 4.81
C TYR A 267 -20.36 -7.19 3.96
N ASN A 268 -20.74 -6.24 3.15
CA ASN A 268 -21.79 -6.40 2.16
C ASN A 268 -21.21 -6.20 0.76
N PHE A 269 -21.67 -7.03 -0.17
CA PHE A 269 -21.35 -6.84 -1.57
C PHE A 269 -22.00 -5.55 -2.09
N LYS A 270 -21.23 -4.81 -2.89
CA LYS A 270 -21.71 -3.69 -3.70
C LYS A 270 -21.17 -3.84 -5.12
N SER A 271 -22.02 -3.54 -6.10
CA SER A 271 -21.56 -3.42 -7.48
C SER A 271 -20.78 -2.11 -7.63
N GLU A 272 -19.50 -2.21 -7.94
CA GLU A 272 -18.58 -1.07 -8.08
C GLU A 272 -17.69 -1.28 -9.30
N LYS A 273 -17.28 -0.17 -9.92
CA LYS A 273 -16.33 -0.22 -11.03
C LYS A 273 -14.92 -0.48 -10.53
N ILE A 274 -14.24 -1.43 -11.17
CA ILE A 274 -12.81 -1.69 -10.92
C ILE A 274 -12.01 -0.73 -11.80
N ILE A 275 -11.29 0.18 -11.17
CA ILE A 275 -10.47 1.20 -11.83
C ILE A 275 -9.05 1.02 -11.30
N THR A 276 -8.07 0.90 -12.21
CA THR A 276 -6.65 0.92 -11.85
C THR A 276 -6.21 2.37 -11.70
N GLU A 277 -5.69 2.71 -10.53
CA GLU A 277 -5.16 4.05 -10.28
C GLU A 277 -3.82 4.24 -10.98
N GLU A 278 -3.66 5.38 -11.65
CA GLU A 278 -2.36 5.79 -12.21
C GLU A 278 -1.38 6.15 -11.09
N ILE A 279 -0.11 5.78 -11.26
CA ILE A 279 0.97 6.17 -10.36
C ILE A 279 1.56 7.49 -10.81
N ASP A 280 1.59 8.45 -9.90
CA ASP A 280 2.27 9.72 -10.11
C ASP A 280 3.76 9.58 -9.78
N TYR A 281 4.57 9.22 -10.76
CA TYR A 281 6.02 9.06 -10.58
C TYR A 281 6.74 10.37 -10.26
N TYR A 282 6.21 11.52 -10.71
CA TYR A 282 6.83 12.81 -10.49
C TYR A 282 6.63 13.33 -9.07
N HIS A 283 5.56 12.90 -8.40
CA HIS A 283 5.20 13.32 -7.04
C HIS A 283 5.09 12.14 -6.08
N SER A 284 5.93 11.13 -6.26
CA SER A 284 5.88 9.88 -5.49
C SER A 284 6.23 10.01 -4.01
N ASN A 285 6.95 11.05 -3.62
CA ASN A 285 7.39 11.30 -2.25
C ASN A 285 7.47 12.80 -1.94
N ALA A 286 7.67 13.16 -0.66
CA ALA A 286 7.70 14.54 -0.20
C ALA A 286 8.79 15.39 -0.88
N ILE A 287 9.98 14.84 -1.11
CA ILE A 287 11.09 15.53 -1.78
C ILE A 287 10.69 15.85 -3.23
N ALA A 288 10.15 14.87 -3.95
CA ALA A 288 9.73 15.04 -5.33
C ALA A 288 8.58 16.07 -5.46
N ARG A 289 7.62 16.06 -4.52
CA ARG A 289 6.53 17.05 -4.48
C ARG A 289 7.02 18.47 -4.21
N ALA A 290 8.04 18.62 -3.40
CA ALA A 290 8.66 19.93 -3.12
C ALA A 290 9.55 20.44 -4.26
N SER A 291 9.89 19.60 -5.24
CA SER A 291 10.76 19.96 -6.37
C SER A 291 9.98 20.67 -7.46
N LYS A 292 10.36 21.93 -7.75
CA LYS A 292 9.85 22.71 -8.87
C LYS A 292 10.11 22.01 -10.21
N THR A 293 11.30 21.46 -10.40
CA THR A 293 11.69 20.73 -11.61
C THR A 293 10.81 19.50 -11.84
N MET A 294 10.53 18.72 -10.80
CA MET A 294 9.62 17.55 -10.92
C MET A 294 8.21 17.97 -11.30
N SER A 295 7.72 19.07 -10.74
CA SER A 295 6.41 19.62 -11.11
C SER A 295 6.37 20.10 -12.57
N GLU A 296 7.43 20.74 -13.05
CA GLU A 296 7.57 21.13 -14.45
C GLU A 296 7.59 19.92 -15.39
N CYS A 297 8.38 18.89 -15.06
CA CYS A 297 8.44 17.64 -15.81
C CYS A 297 7.05 16.95 -15.88
N LYS A 298 6.31 16.90 -14.77
CA LYS A 298 4.96 16.39 -14.74
C LYS A 298 4.04 17.15 -15.69
N ASN A 299 4.04 18.48 -15.64
CA ASN A 299 3.21 19.33 -16.47
C ASN A 299 3.51 19.13 -17.97
N ILE A 300 4.79 19.05 -18.33
CA ILE A 300 5.22 18.76 -19.70
C ILE A 300 4.72 17.38 -20.13
N ARG A 301 4.91 16.34 -19.29
CA ARG A 301 4.46 14.98 -19.61
C ARG A 301 2.93 14.92 -19.81
N MET A 302 2.16 15.62 -18.99
CA MET A 302 0.71 15.69 -19.12
C MET A 302 0.24 16.43 -20.37
N SER A 303 1.04 17.38 -20.89
CA SER A 303 0.72 18.12 -22.12
C SER A 303 1.10 17.38 -23.41
N LEU A 304 1.94 16.33 -23.32
CA LEU A 304 2.33 15.54 -24.47
C LEU A 304 1.21 14.54 -24.84
N PRO A 305 1.01 14.29 -26.14
CA PRO A 305 0.09 13.23 -26.57
C PRO A 305 0.57 11.87 -26.01
N LYS A 306 -0.37 11.03 -25.64
CA LYS A 306 -0.07 9.65 -25.25
C LYS A 306 0.58 8.92 -26.43
N THR A 307 1.71 8.27 -26.17
CA THR A 307 2.40 7.45 -27.17
C THR A 307 1.71 6.09 -27.30
N GLY A 308 2.00 5.32 -28.35
CA GLY A 308 1.40 3.99 -28.56
C GLY A 308 1.65 2.98 -27.44
N THR A 309 2.58 3.27 -26.53
CA THR A 309 2.84 2.47 -25.32
C THR A 309 2.02 2.94 -24.09
N ASP A 310 1.30 4.03 -24.24
CA ASP A 310 0.50 4.68 -23.17
C ASP A 310 -1.02 4.50 -23.39
N ASN A 311 -1.41 3.73 -24.41
CA ASN A 311 -2.81 3.42 -24.75
C ASN A 311 -3.30 2.19 -24.00
#